data_97d6cb08f5f6b2535c53b4f3e169c944
#
_entry.id   97d6cb08f5f6b2535c53b4f3e169c944
#
_cell.length_a   1.000
_cell.length_b   1.000
_cell.length_c   1.000
_cell.angle_alpha   90.00
_cell.angle_beta   90.00
_cell.angle_gamma   90.00
#
_symmetry.space_group_name_H-M   'P 1'
#
loop_
_entity.id
_entity.type
_entity.pdbx_description
1 polymer ?
#
loop_
_entity_poly.entity_id
_entity_poly.type
_entity_poly.pdbx_seq_one_letter_code
_entity_poly.pdbx_strand_id
1 'polypeptide(L)'
;MKLTELLLLYALVGAGGALVIVLRGGHHPADSALLFLLWPLYGPFLVLQSAPVAAATHGESAFLAAMRGAAGTPLANLLPDEPTARALARRLRAAGSRVAEIDALLARPEFSEDAVRRRQESLRAKPGSERALSTTEHRLQNIARLRSLRNRFATELDEVEELLAQLTTQAEVVRLAGELDAGSAQLVRELVHRVEGLDEFLETSAS
;
A
#
# COMPACT_ATOMS: atom_id res chain seq x y z
N MET A 1 0.31 -35.50 -24.17
CA MET A 1 -0.25 -35.43 -22.82
C MET A 1 -1.62 -36.07 -22.86
N LYS A 2 -1.89 -37.04 -22.00
CA LYS A 2 -3.20 -37.68 -21.92
C LYS A 2 -4.14 -36.76 -21.10
N LEU A 3 -5.44 -36.74 -21.44
CA LEU A 3 -6.43 -35.89 -20.79
C LEU A 3 -6.41 -36.03 -19.25
N THR A 4 -6.08 -37.21 -18.76
CA THR A 4 -5.91 -37.55 -17.36
C THR A 4 -4.74 -36.82 -16.68
N GLU A 5 -3.61 -36.62 -17.39
CA GLU A 5 -2.44 -35.91 -16.88
C GLU A 5 -2.72 -34.40 -16.73
N LEU A 6 -3.51 -33.85 -17.66
CA LEU A 6 -3.92 -32.44 -17.66
C LEU A 6 -4.92 -32.17 -16.53
N LEU A 7 -5.87 -33.08 -16.27
CA LEU A 7 -6.82 -33.01 -15.17
C LEU A 7 -6.12 -33.12 -13.79
N LEU A 8 -5.12 -34.00 -13.67
CA LEU A 8 -4.34 -34.18 -12.45
C LEU A 8 -3.50 -32.92 -12.14
N LEU A 9 -2.84 -32.35 -13.14
CA LEU A 9 -2.09 -31.10 -13.00
C LEU A 9 -3.01 -29.95 -12.59
N TYR A 10 -4.18 -29.85 -13.21
CA TYR A 10 -5.19 -28.84 -12.87
C TYR A 10 -5.66 -28.97 -11.41
N ALA A 11 -5.99 -30.17 -10.96
CA ALA A 11 -6.42 -30.42 -9.60
C ALA A 11 -5.32 -30.11 -8.56
N LEU A 12 -4.06 -30.44 -8.88
CA LEU A 12 -2.92 -30.22 -7.98
C LEU A 12 -2.59 -28.72 -7.81
N VAL A 13 -2.62 -27.96 -8.90
CA VAL A 13 -2.39 -26.50 -8.88
C VAL A 13 -3.56 -25.77 -8.18
N GLY A 14 -4.80 -26.20 -8.45
CA GLY A 14 -5.99 -25.62 -7.81
C GLY A 14 -6.05 -25.88 -6.29
N ALA A 15 -5.68 -27.10 -5.87
CA ALA A 15 -5.62 -27.46 -4.45
C ALA A 15 -4.52 -26.69 -3.70
N GLY A 16 -3.35 -26.50 -4.33
CA GLY A 16 -2.26 -25.68 -3.78
C GLY A 16 -2.67 -24.22 -3.57
N GLY A 17 -3.35 -23.62 -4.55
CA GLY A 17 -3.87 -22.26 -4.45
C GLY A 17 -4.94 -22.11 -3.36
N ALA A 18 -5.90 -23.02 -3.28
CA ALA A 18 -6.93 -23.02 -2.24
C ALA A 18 -6.34 -23.18 -0.82
N LEU A 19 -5.31 -24.02 -0.66
CA LEU A 19 -4.63 -24.23 0.61
C LEU A 19 -3.93 -22.95 1.09
N VAL A 20 -3.25 -22.22 0.21
CA VAL A 20 -2.60 -20.95 0.55
C VAL A 20 -3.60 -19.89 0.99
N ILE A 21 -4.78 -19.83 0.37
CA ILE A 21 -5.85 -18.88 0.71
C ILE A 21 -6.47 -19.22 2.07
N VAL A 22 -6.72 -20.50 2.35
CA VAL A 22 -7.25 -20.99 3.64
C VAL A 22 -6.27 -20.73 4.77
N LEU A 23 -4.96 -20.93 4.55
CA LEU A 23 -3.91 -20.67 5.55
C LEU A 23 -3.71 -19.18 5.84
N ARG A 24 -4.08 -18.29 4.91
CA ARG A 24 -4.01 -16.82 5.09
C ARG A 24 -5.21 -16.22 5.83
N GLY A 25 -6.20 -16.99 6.19
CA GLY A 25 -7.26 -16.63 7.14
C GLY A 25 -8.40 -15.81 6.55
N GLY A 26 -9.63 -16.35 6.59
CA GLY A 26 -10.83 -15.53 6.68
C GLY A 26 -11.86 -15.60 5.56
N HIS A 27 -11.91 -16.65 4.73
CA HIS A 27 -13.00 -16.79 3.75
C HIS A 27 -13.93 -17.96 4.06
N HIS A 28 -15.23 -17.78 3.76
CA HIS A 28 -16.26 -18.84 3.88
C HIS A 28 -15.91 -20.00 2.93
N PRO A 29 -16.20 -21.26 3.32
CA PRO A 29 -15.89 -22.44 2.50
C PRO A 29 -16.54 -22.43 1.11
N ALA A 30 -17.66 -21.73 0.95
CA ALA A 30 -18.33 -21.54 -0.34
C ALA A 30 -17.48 -20.69 -1.34
N ASP A 31 -16.76 -19.69 -0.85
CA ASP A 31 -15.90 -18.84 -1.67
C ASP A 31 -14.68 -19.61 -2.19
N SER A 32 -14.17 -20.55 -1.39
CA SER A 32 -13.05 -21.41 -1.76
C SER A 32 -13.39 -22.37 -2.90
N ALA A 33 -14.61 -22.86 -2.96
CA ALA A 33 -15.08 -23.75 -4.03
C ALA A 33 -15.23 -23.01 -5.37
N LEU A 34 -15.73 -21.79 -5.35
CA LEU A 34 -15.82 -20.92 -6.53
C LEU A 34 -14.44 -20.52 -7.06
N LEU A 35 -13.51 -20.21 -6.17
CA LEU A 35 -12.11 -19.88 -6.54
C LEU A 35 -11.40 -21.09 -7.15
N PHE A 36 -11.65 -22.30 -6.64
CA PHE A 36 -11.10 -23.53 -7.23
C PHE A 36 -11.62 -23.79 -8.65
N LEU A 37 -12.90 -23.56 -8.89
CA LEU A 37 -13.52 -23.76 -10.22
C LEU A 37 -13.07 -22.71 -11.24
N LEU A 38 -12.85 -21.46 -10.80
CA LEU A 38 -12.51 -20.32 -11.65
C LEU A 38 -11.01 -20.02 -11.66
N TRP A 39 -10.17 -20.85 -11.01
CA TRP A 39 -8.72 -20.70 -10.91
C TRP A 39 -8.00 -20.37 -12.24
N PRO A 40 -8.31 -20.98 -13.39
CA PRO A 40 -7.61 -20.64 -14.63
C PRO A 40 -7.87 -19.21 -15.13
N LEU A 41 -9.05 -18.66 -14.77
CA LEU A 41 -9.43 -17.30 -15.15
C LEU A 41 -8.89 -16.26 -14.14
N TYR A 42 -8.90 -16.58 -12.85
CA TYR A 42 -8.55 -15.64 -11.77
C TYR A 42 -7.17 -15.88 -11.16
N GLY A 43 -6.57 -17.06 -11.31
CA GLY A 43 -5.27 -17.40 -10.74
C GLY A 43 -4.14 -16.44 -11.17
N PRO A 44 -3.97 -16.13 -12.45
CA PRO A 44 -2.98 -15.13 -12.89
C PRO A 44 -3.24 -13.73 -12.32
N PHE A 45 -4.51 -13.35 -12.16
CA PHE A 45 -4.90 -12.06 -11.56
C PHE A 45 -4.57 -11.99 -10.07
N LEU A 46 -4.80 -13.07 -9.31
CA LEU A 46 -4.51 -13.14 -7.89
C LEU A 46 -3.00 -13.12 -7.60
N VAL A 47 -2.20 -13.76 -8.46
CA VAL A 47 -0.73 -13.73 -8.33
C VAL A 47 -0.17 -12.33 -8.65
N LEU A 48 -0.73 -11.65 -9.64
CA LEU A 48 -0.34 -10.28 -10.00
C LEU A 48 -0.78 -9.23 -8.97
N GLN A 49 -1.87 -9.46 -8.22
CA GLN A 49 -2.36 -8.57 -7.16
C GLN A 49 -1.64 -8.77 -5.81
N SER A 50 -0.83 -9.82 -5.65
CA SER A 50 -0.25 -10.18 -4.35
C SER A 50 0.98 -9.34 -3.94
N ALA A 51 1.65 -8.67 -4.86
CA ALA A 51 2.83 -7.87 -4.56
C ALA A 51 2.55 -6.57 -3.77
N PRO A 52 1.50 -5.78 -4.07
CA PRO A 52 1.23 -4.53 -3.35
C PRO A 52 0.71 -4.73 -1.92
N VAL A 53 0.07 -5.86 -1.63
CA VAL A 53 -0.53 -6.13 -0.31
C VAL A 53 0.53 -6.36 0.78
N ALA A 54 1.70 -6.92 0.44
CA ALA A 54 2.74 -7.22 1.42
C ALA A 54 3.39 -5.95 2.01
N ALA A 55 3.64 -4.93 1.19
CA ALA A 55 4.19 -3.65 1.66
C ALA A 55 3.17 -2.87 2.50
N ALA A 56 1.90 -2.86 2.09
CA ALA A 56 0.83 -2.17 2.80
C ALA A 56 0.54 -2.77 4.20
N THR A 57 0.72 -4.09 4.36
CA THR A 57 0.55 -4.76 5.67
C THR A 57 1.73 -4.53 6.60
N HIS A 58 2.92 -4.16 6.07
CA HIS A 58 4.10 -3.91 6.90
C HIS A 58 3.92 -2.69 7.81
N GLY A 59 3.50 -1.55 7.27
CA GLY A 59 3.27 -0.33 8.05
C GLY A 59 2.22 -0.51 9.16
N GLU A 60 1.09 -1.19 8.85
CA GLU A 60 0.07 -1.50 9.86
C GLU A 60 0.62 -2.38 10.99
N SER A 61 1.35 -3.44 10.65
CA SER A 61 1.90 -4.36 11.64
C SER A 61 3.00 -3.71 12.48
N ALA A 62 3.84 -2.86 11.89
CA ALA A 62 4.86 -2.09 12.57
C ALA A 62 4.24 -1.09 13.56
N PHE A 63 3.20 -0.37 13.12
CA PHE A 63 2.45 0.56 13.98
C PHE A 63 1.87 -0.15 15.21
N LEU A 64 1.13 -1.23 15.01
CA LEU A 64 0.52 -1.99 16.11
C LEU A 64 1.57 -2.65 17.02
N ALA A 65 2.73 -3.02 16.50
CA ALA A 65 3.84 -3.56 17.30
C ALA A 65 4.47 -2.45 18.18
N ALA A 66 4.72 -1.25 17.62
CA ALA A 66 5.23 -0.11 18.36
C ALA A 66 4.26 0.32 19.49
N MET A 67 2.95 0.40 19.19
CA MET A 67 1.93 0.71 20.20
C MET A 67 1.91 -0.32 21.34
N ARG A 68 1.98 -1.62 21.04
CA ARG A 68 2.03 -2.68 22.06
C ARG A 68 3.32 -2.63 22.89
N GLY A 69 4.47 -2.35 22.27
CA GLY A 69 5.73 -2.18 22.97
C GLY A 69 5.70 -1.00 23.94
N ALA A 70 5.15 0.13 23.52
CA ALA A 70 5.01 1.33 24.33
C ALA A 70 3.94 1.20 25.44
N ALA A 71 2.89 0.40 25.25
CA ALA A 71 1.82 0.18 26.24
C ALA A 71 2.33 -0.47 27.55
N GLY A 72 3.44 -1.19 27.52
CA GLY A 72 4.10 -1.74 28.73
C GLY A 72 4.97 -0.75 29.50
N THR A 73 5.00 0.51 29.13
CA THR A 73 5.85 1.57 29.71
C THR A 73 4.99 2.71 30.25
N PRO A 74 5.57 3.68 30.99
CA PRO A 74 4.88 4.92 31.36
C PRO A 74 4.28 5.73 30.20
N LEU A 75 4.71 5.47 28.94
CA LEU A 75 4.13 6.07 27.74
C LEU A 75 2.68 5.64 27.49
N ALA A 76 2.21 4.56 28.13
CA ALA A 76 0.85 4.03 27.93
C ALA A 76 -0.25 5.10 28.07
N ASN A 77 -0.06 6.06 29.00
CA ASN A 77 -1.02 7.15 29.25
C ASN A 77 -1.07 8.21 28.13
N LEU A 78 -0.08 8.20 27.22
CA LEU A 78 0.02 9.13 26.10
C LEU A 78 -0.45 8.49 24.78
N LEU A 79 -0.55 7.15 24.74
CA LEU A 79 -0.97 6.44 23.55
C LEU A 79 -2.47 6.61 23.29
N PRO A 80 -2.88 6.59 22.01
CA PRO A 80 -4.29 6.49 21.67
C PRO A 80 -4.89 5.18 22.19
N ASP A 81 -6.18 5.18 22.45
CA ASP A 81 -6.90 3.97 22.83
C ASP A 81 -6.86 2.92 21.70
N GLU A 82 -7.13 1.68 22.05
CA GLU A 82 -7.01 0.56 21.11
C GLU A 82 -7.88 0.69 19.84
N PRO A 83 -9.14 1.16 19.91
CA PRO A 83 -9.95 1.44 18.72
C PRO A 83 -9.33 2.49 17.81
N THR A 84 -8.83 3.58 18.37
CA THR A 84 -8.14 4.65 17.62
C THR A 84 -6.84 4.15 17.00
N ALA A 85 -6.02 3.42 17.76
CA ALA A 85 -4.78 2.84 17.25
C ALA A 85 -5.05 1.89 16.05
N ARG A 86 -6.10 1.08 16.12
CA ARG A 86 -6.51 0.23 14.99
C ARG A 86 -7.04 1.04 13.80
N ALA A 87 -7.72 2.15 14.04
CA ALA A 87 -8.17 3.05 12.97
C ALA A 87 -6.97 3.68 12.25
N LEU A 88 -5.99 4.19 13.00
CA LEU A 88 -4.74 4.75 12.46
C LEU A 88 -3.95 3.69 11.67
N ALA A 89 -3.84 2.47 12.19
CA ALA A 89 -3.19 1.36 11.51
C ALA A 89 -3.84 1.03 10.15
N ARG A 90 -5.19 1.08 10.06
CA ARG A 90 -5.91 0.91 8.80
C ARG A 90 -5.63 2.03 7.79
N ARG A 91 -5.47 3.28 8.26
CA ARG A 91 -5.10 4.42 7.41
C ARG A 91 -3.71 4.23 6.79
N LEU A 92 -2.73 3.81 7.58
CA LEU A 92 -1.40 3.46 7.07
C LEU A 92 -1.44 2.37 6.01
N ARG A 93 -2.23 1.33 6.23
CA ARG A 93 -2.45 0.29 5.23
C ARG A 93 -3.05 0.87 3.94
N ALA A 94 -4.08 1.71 4.05
CA ALA A 94 -4.74 2.33 2.89
C ALA A 94 -3.76 3.21 2.10
N ALA A 95 -2.94 4.02 2.78
CA ALA A 95 -1.91 4.84 2.14
C ALA A 95 -0.86 3.98 1.43
N GLY A 96 -0.35 2.94 2.07
CA GLY A 96 0.60 1.99 1.46
C GLY A 96 0.01 1.27 0.25
N SER A 97 -1.26 0.86 0.31
CA SER A 97 -1.97 0.28 -0.84
C SER A 97 -2.08 1.29 -1.98
N ARG A 98 -2.32 2.56 -1.69
CA ARG A 98 -2.42 3.61 -2.70
C ARG A 98 -1.10 3.85 -3.43
N VAL A 99 0.01 3.87 -2.70
CA VAL A 99 1.36 3.95 -3.32
C VAL A 99 1.57 2.78 -4.27
N ALA A 100 1.28 1.56 -3.81
CA ALA A 100 1.45 0.36 -4.62
C ALA A 100 0.54 0.34 -5.87
N GLU A 101 -0.69 0.82 -5.77
CA GLU A 101 -1.59 0.99 -6.92
C GLU A 101 -1.03 1.98 -7.95
N ILE A 102 -0.52 3.13 -7.49
CA ILE A 102 0.08 4.13 -8.37
C ILE A 102 1.34 3.58 -9.02
N ASP A 103 2.20 2.87 -8.27
CA ASP A 103 3.40 2.23 -8.82
C ASP A 103 3.04 1.19 -9.90
N ALA A 104 2.01 0.38 -9.67
CA ALA A 104 1.51 -0.57 -10.64
C ALA A 104 0.96 0.09 -11.92
N LEU A 105 0.29 1.25 -11.78
CA LEU A 105 -0.16 2.05 -12.92
C LEU A 105 1.02 2.63 -13.70
N LEU A 106 1.98 3.25 -13.00
CA LEU A 106 3.15 3.88 -13.62
C LEU A 106 4.08 2.87 -14.29
N ALA A 107 4.05 1.60 -13.87
CA ALA A 107 4.80 0.51 -14.52
C ALA A 107 4.21 0.07 -15.86
N ARG A 108 2.96 0.45 -16.18
CA ARG A 108 2.34 0.06 -17.46
C ARG A 108 2.93 0.86 -18.61
N PRO A 109 3.09 0.24 -19.81
CA PRO A 109 3.65 0.92 -21.00
C PRO A 109 2.91 2.21 -21.38
N GLU A 110 1.59 2.27 -21.13
CA GLU A 110 0.77 3.42 -21.43
C GLU A 110 1.15 4.66 -20.61
N PHE A 111 1.75 4.46 -19.41
CA PHE A 111 2.20 5.52 -18.51
C PHE A 111 3.72 5.79 -18.61
N SER A 112 4.41 5.19 -19.62
CA SER A 112 5.80 5.50 -19.89
C SER A 112 5.94 6.93 -20.42
N GLU A 113 6.55 7.80 -19.62
CA GLU A 113 6.80 9.20 -20.01
C GLU A 113 7.65 9.30 -21.26
N ASP A 114 8.70 8.47 -21.39
CA ASP A 114 9.57 8.46 -22.55
C ASP A 114 8.83 8.04 -23.83
N ALA A 115 7.91 7.07 -23.73
CA ALA A 115 7.10 6.69 -24.87
C ALA A 115 6.16 7.82 -25.32
N VAL A 116 5.57 8.54 -24.35
CA VAL A 116 4.68 9.67 -24.63
C VAL A 116 5.47 10.86 -25.20
N ARG A 117 6.66 11.15 -24.69
CA ARG A 117 7.56 12.21 -25.20
C ARG A 117 7.98 11.91 -26.65
N ARG A 118 8.44 10.69 -26.94
CA ARG A 118 8.76 10.30 -28.33
C ARG A 118 7.56 10.45 -29.27
N ARG A 119 6.36 10.13 -28.79
CA ARG A 119 5.13 10.34 -29.57
C ARG A 119 4.87 11.82 -29.82
N GLN A 120 5.05 12.67 -28.81
CA GLN A 120 4.90 14.12 -28.93
C GLN A 120 5.86 14.70 -29.98
N GLU A 121 7.13 14.31 -29.94
CA GLU A 121 8.13 14.72 -30.94
C GLU A 121 7.73 14.30 -32.35
N SER A 122 7.28 13.06 -32.50
CA SER A 122 6.80 12.57 -33.79
C SER A 122 5.58 13.34 -34.32
N LEU A 123 4.72 13.82 -33.45
CA LEU A 123 3.53 14.60 -33.81
C LEU A 123 3.92 16.05 -34.17
N ARG A 124 4.90 16.65 -33.51
CA ARG A 124 5.41 17.99 -33.84
C ARG A 124 5.96 18.07 -35.27
N ALA A 125 6.51 16.97 -35.78
CA ALA A 125 7.01 16.88 -37.15
C ALA A 125 5.90 16.73 -38.21
N LYS A 126 4.63 16.55 -37.82
CA LYS A 126 3.49 16.32 -38.73
C LYS A 126 2.55 17.53 -38.77
N PRO A 127 2.32 18.16 -39.91
CA PRO A 127 1.34 19.23 -40.04
C PRO A 127 -0.09 18.71 -39.73
N GLY A 128 -0.91 19.53 -39.08
CA GLY A 128 -2.32 19.20 -38.76
C GLY A 128 -2.50 18.32 -37.54
N SER A 129 -1.46 18.10 -36.71
CA SER A 129 -1.54 17.24 -35.52
C SER A 129 -1.81 17.99 -34.21
N GLU A 130 -2.29 19.21 -34.24
CA GLU A 130 -2.49 20.09 -33.06
C GLU A 130 -3.34 19.45 -31.96
N ARG A 131 -4.48 18.84 -32.34
CA ARG A 131 -5.37 18.15 -31.38
C ARG A 131 -4.64 16.95 -30.72
N ALA A 132 -3.87 16.18 -31.48
CA ALA A 132 -3.11 15.05 -30.97
C ALA A 132 -1.96 15.50 -30.05
N LEU A 133 -1.32 16.63 -30.36
CA LEU A 133 -0.30 17.27 -29.51
C LEU A 133 -0.91 17.69 -28.17
N SER A 134 -2.02 18.41 -28.16
CA SER A 134 -2.70 18.81 -26.94
C SER A 134 -3.07 17.60 -26.06
N THR A 135 -3.63 16.54 -26.68
CA THR A 135 -3.95 15.30 -25.96
C THR A 135 -2.70 14.66 -25.34
N THR A 136 -1.56 14.69 -26.06
CA THR A 136 -0.30 14.12 -25.58
C THR A 136 0.28 14.95 -24.44
N GLU A 137 0.13 16.25 -24.48
CA GLU A 137 0.53 17.18 -23.39
C GLU A 137 -0.28 16.93 -22.12
N HIS A 138 -1.61 16.84 -22.23
CA HIS A 138 -2.45 16.48 -21.08
C HIS A 138 -2.08 15.11 -20.49
N ARG A 139 -1.72 14.14 -21.34
CA ARG A 139 -1.26 12.83 -20.87
C ARG A 139 0.04 12.93 -20.09
N LEU A 140 1.02 13.71 -20.54
CA LEU A 140 2.26 13.97 -19.79
C LEU A 140 1.99 14.65 -18.46
N GLN A 141 1.10 15.64 -18.43
CA GLN A 141 0.70 16.32 -17.19
C GLN A 141 0.06 15.33 -16.18
N ASN A 142 -0.80 14.43 -16.65
CA ASN A 142 -1.42 13.43 -15.80
C ASN A 142 -0.40 12.42 -15.25
N ILE A 143 0.59 11.99 -16.05
CA ILE A 143 1.68 11.11 -15.59
C ILE A 143 2.52 11.84 -14.53
N ALA A 144 2.87 13.10 -14.75
CA ALA A 144 3.62 13.92 -13.79
C ALA A 144 2.84 14.09 -12.48
N ARG A 145 1.51 14.33 -12.57
CA ARG A 145 0.64 14.42 -11.39
C ARG A 145 0.59 13.12 -10.59
N LEU A 146 0.48 11.98 -11.27
CA LEU A 146 0.50 10.66 -10.60
C LEU A 146 1.84 10.41 -9.89
N ARG A 147 2.98 10.75 -10.51
CA ARG A 147 4.30 10.65 -9.88
C ARG A 147 4.44 11.56 -8.66
N SER A 148 3.98 12.81 -8.76
CA SER A 148 3.99 13.74 -7.64
C SER A 148 3.16 13.22 -6.47
N LEU A 149 1.96 12.70 -6.75
CA LEU A 149 1.08 12.11 -5.75
C LEU A 149 1.72 10.89 -5.08
N ARG A 150 2.28 9.98 -5.89
CA ARG A 150 3.04 8.81 -5.41
C ARG A 150 4.18 9.20 -4.47
N ASN A 151 5.01 10.16 -4.89
CA ASN A 151 6.17 10.59 -4.12
C ASN A 151 5.74 11.24 -2.80
N ARG A 152 4.66 12.02 -2.81
CA ARG A 152 4.12 12.63 -1.60
C ARG A 152 3.67 11.56 -0.59
N PHE A 153 2.87 10.58 -1.03
CA PHE A 153 2.45 9.49 -0.15
C PHE A 153 3.64 8.67 0.37
N ALA A 154 4.64 8.40 -0.47
CA ALA A 154 5.83 7.67 -0.04
C ALA A 154 6.59 8.45 1.03
N THR A 155 6.82 9.75 0.83
CA THR A 155 7.50 10.60 1.82
C THR A 155 6.76 10.62 3.16
N GLU A 156 5.43 10.77 3.15
CA GLU A 156 4.64 10.76 4.38
C GLU A 156 4.70 9.40 5.11
N LEU A 157 4.73 8.30 4.36
CA LEU A 157 4.88 6.97 4.95
C LEU A 157 6.28 6.77 5.54
N ASP A 158 7.34 7.19 4.85
CA ASP A 158 8.72 7.12 5.33
C ASP A 158 8.87 7.92 6.66
N GLU A 159 8.25 9.10 6.74
CA GLU A 159 8.28 9.92 7.95
C GLU A 159 7.50 9.27 9.11
N VAL A 160 6.39 8.59 8.83
CA VAL A 160 5.66 7.82 9.86
C VAL A 160 6.50 6.62 10.33
N GLU A 161 7.19 5.93 9.43
CA GLU A 161 8.08 4.82 9.80
C GLU A 161 9.22 5.29 10.72
N GLU A 162 9.81 6.45 10.45
CA GLU A 162 10.85 7.04 11.30
C GLU A 162 10.30 7.42 12.68
N LEU A 163 9.11 8.02 12.76
CA LEU A 163 8.45 8.32 14.04
C LEU A 163 8.14 7.04 14.85
N LEU A 164 7.77 5.95 14.19
CA LEU A 164 7.55 4.66 14.84
C LEU A 164 8.84 4.06 15.38
N ALA A 165 9.94 4.16 14.63
CA ALA A 165 11.27 3.72 15.09
C ALA A 165 11.71 4.55 16.31
N GLN A 166 11.49 5.86 16.28
CA GLN A 166 11.79 6.74 17.40
C GLN A 166 10.91 6.41 18.62
N LEU A 167 9.60 6.17 18.44
CA LEU A 167 8.71 5.77 19.54
C LEU A 167 9.16 4.46 20.18
N THR A 168 9.58 3.49 19.37
CA THR A 168 10.08 2.21 19.87
C THR A 168 11.35 2.40 20.71
N THR A 169 12.28 3.22 20.24
CA THR A 169 13.51 3.56 20.97
C THR A 169 13.20 4.29 22.26
N GLN A 170 12.28 5.27 22.21
CA GLN A 170 11.88 6.05 23.38
C GLN A 170 11.18 5.17 24.43
N ALA A 171 10.35 4.20 23.99
CA ALA A 171 9.72 3.25 24.90
C ALA A 171 10.74 2.43 25.69
N GLU A 172 11.83 2.00 25.06
CA GLU A 172 12.92 1.27 25.73
C GLU A 172 13.69 2.18 26.72
N VAL A 173 13.96 3.44 26.34
CA VAL A 173 14.59 4.41 27.25
C VAL A 173 13.73 4.63 28.48
N VAL A 174 12.44 4.90 28.32
CA VAL A 174 11.49 5.12 29.42
C VAL A 174 11.35 3.86 30.29
N ARG A 175 11.35 2.68 29.67
CA ARG A 175 11.31 1.39 30.39
C ARG A 175 12.54 1.20 31.30
N LEU A 176 13.71 1.64 30.85
CA LEU A 176 14.98 1.48 31.59
C LEU A 176 15.24 2.61 32.58
N ALA A 177 14.94 3.86 32.21
CA ALA A 177 15.17 5.03 33.04
C ALA A 177 14.02 5.35 34.02
N GLY A 178 12.80 4.89 33.67
CA GLY A 178 11.61 5.14 34.49
C GLY A 178 11.04 6.56 34.40
N GLU A 179 11.65 7.44 33.61
CA GLU A 179 11.27 8.84 33.49
C GLU A 179 10.66 9.14 32.11
N LEU A 180 9.53 9.88 32.13
CA LEU A 180 8.91 10.45 30.93
C LEU A 180 9.47 11.85 30.74
N ASP A 181 10.02 12.11 29.55
CA ASP A 181 10.40 13.46 29.15
C ASP A 181 9.26 14.16 28.38
N ALA A 182 9.37 15.49 28.23
CA ALA A 182 8.39 16.29 27.48
C ALA A 182 8.39 15.94 25.98
N GLY A 183 9.48 15.42 25.45
CA GLY A 183 9.63 15.00 24.05
C GLY A 183 8.76 13.79 23.72
N SER A 184 8.56 12.87 24.67
CA SER A 184 7.75 11.67 24.49
C SER A 184 6.28 11.99 24.16
N ALA A 185 5.69 12.97 24.84
CA ALA A 185 4.32 13.40 24.58
C ALA A 185 4.18 14.10 23.22
N GLN A 186 5.19 14.84 22.82
CA GLN A 186 5.21 15.49 21.51
C GLN A 186 5.34 14.47 20.39
N LEU A 187 6.20 13.47 20.55
CA LEU A 187 6.39 12.39 19.57
C LEU A 187 5.10 11.62 19.29
N VAL A 188 4.36 11.23 20.32
CA VAL A 188 3.08 10.54 20.15
C VAL A 188 2.04 11.43 19.44
N ARG A 189 1.97 12.70 19.80
CA ARG A 189 1.05 13.65 19.13
C ARG A 189 1.40 13.85 17.66
N GLU A 190 2.69 14.02 17.36
CA GLU A 190 3.19 14.16 15.99
C GLU A 190 2.85 12.93 15.14
N LEU A 191 3.10 11.73 15.67
CA LEU A 191 2.76 10.48 15.01
C LEU A 191 1.27 10.37 14.72
N VAL A 192 0.40 10.64 15.70
CA VAL A 192 -1.06 10.59 15.52
C VAL A 192 -1.50 11.60 14.47
N HIS A 193 -1.06 12.86 14.59
CA HIS A 193 -1.41 13.94 13.66
C HIS A 193 -1.00 13.61 12.22
N ARG A 194 0.20 13.05 12.03
CA ARG A 194 0.70 12.69 10.71
C ARG A 194 -0.10 11.56 10.07
N VAL A 195 -0.44 10.54 10.84
CA VAL A 195 -1.28 9.43 10.34
C VAL A 195 -2.72 9.90 10.06
N GLU A 196 -3.26 10.84 10.83
CA GLU A 196 -4.56 11.46 10.56
C GLU A 196 -4.54 12.27 9.28
N GLY A 197 -3.46 13.01 9.02
CA GLY A 197 -3.28 13.78 7.78
C GLY A 197 -3.27 12.94 6.51
N LEU A 198 -2.90 11.66 6.57
CA LEU A 198 -2.97 10.76 5.42
C LEU A 198 -4.38 10.60 4.84
N ASP A 199 -5.43 10.68 5.67
CA ASP A 199 -6.82 10.57 5.21
C ASP A 199 -7.25 11.77 4.37
N GLU A 200 -6.86 12.99 4.73
CA GLU A 200 -7.21 14.20 3.99
C GLU A 200 -6.69 14.14 2.55
N PHE A 201 -5.52 13.52 2.36
CA PHE A 201 -4.96 13.29 1.01
C PHE A 201 -5.71 12.20 0.24
N LEU A 202 -6.19 11.16 0.93
CA LEU A 202 -6.96 10.09 0.29
C LEU A 202 -8.32 10.60 -0.20
N GLU A 203 -9.00 11.44 0.57
CA GLU A 203 -10.29 12.04 0.23
C GLU A 203 -10.18 13.08 -0.89
N THR A 204 -9.18 13.97 -0.81
CA THR A 204 -8.96 15.02 -1.84
C THR A 204 -8.56 14.42 -3.19
N SER A 205 -7.99 13.22 -3.20
CA SER A 205 -7.59 12.52 -4.44
C SER A 205 -8.76 11.77 -5.10
N ALA A 206 -9.88 11.59 -4.41
CA ALA A 206 -11.08 10.89 -4.89
C ALA A 206 -12.14 11.86 -5.47
N SER A 207 -11.96 13.17 -5.29
CA SER A 207 -12.83 14.25 -5.81
C SER A 207 -12.26 14.84 -7.10
#